data_7bb03c877f891e5dd7f2948a8ff797cf
#
_entry.id   7bb03c877f891e5dd7f2948a8ff797cf
#
_cell.length_a   1.000
_cell.length_b   1.000
_cell.length_c   1.000
_cell.angle_alpha   90.00
_cell.angle_beta   90.00
_cell.angle_gamma   90.00
#
_symmetry.space_group_name_H-M   'P 1'
#
loop_
_entity.id
_entity.type
_entity.pdbx_description
1 polymer ?
#
loop_
_entity_poly.entity_id
_entity_poly.type
_entity_poly.pdbx_seq_one_letter_code
_entity_poly.pdbx_strand_id
1 'polypeptide(L)'
;MKLSFKQLGYALATILVLSSNFNVAQAAGNKKTYTEDQFLSAFSGKSKALITQKLGAPFKKDASVKPQGASSFLNRVGADEKGSKRVNVEMWYYKNLVRYDATRTYKETEITFVNNKVMNIAFFNNR
;
A
#
# COMPACT_ATOMS: atom_id res chain seq x y z
N MET A 1 73.11 15.78 -19.64
CA MET A 1 71.82 16.29 -19.21
C MET A 1 71.09 15.21 -18.50
N LYS A 2 70.98 15.33 -17.22
CA LYS A 2 70.23 14.33 -16.42
C LYS A 2 68.82 14.82 -16.28
N LEU A 3 67.96 14.24 -17.07
CA LEU A 3 66.51 14.40 -16.85
C LEU A 3 66.14 13.73 -15.56
N SER A 4 65.89 14.55 -14.61
CA SER A 4 65.37 14.12 -13.32
C SER A 4 63.93 13.67 -13.50
N PHE A 5 63.71 12.39 -13.63
CA PHE A 5 62.40 11.78 -13.61
C PHE A 5 61.76 11.74 -12.22
N LYS A 6 62.08 12.76 -11.43
CA LYS A 6 61.51 12.84 -10.11
C LYS A 6 60.13 13.50 -10.03
N GLN A 7 59.56 13.69 -11.17
CA GLN A 7 58.19 14.20 -11.26
C GLN A 7 57.24 13.19 -11.86
N LEU A 8 57.44 11.92 -11.52
CA LEU A 8 56.29 11.04 -11.57
C LEU A 8 55.45 11.43 -10.34
N GLY A 9 54.68 12.48 -10.51
CA GLY A 9 53.59 12.75 -9.64
C GLY A 9 52.70 11.51 -9.68
N TYR A 10 52.80 10.73 -8.64
CA TYR A 10 51.75 9.80 -8.33
C TYR A 10 50.53 10.66 -8.08
N ALA A 11 49.82 10.91 -9.13
CA ALA A 11 48.40 11.21 -9.01
C ALA A 11 47.79 9.96 -8.40
N LEU A 12 47.93 9.84 -7.08
CA LEU A 12 47.04 9.02 -6.32
C LEU A 12 45.68 9.64 -6.56
N ALA A 13 45.01 9.14 -7.60
CA ALA A 13 43.59 9.25 -7.69
C ALA A 13 43.06 8.49 -6.46
N THR A 14 43.02 9.17 -5.34
CA THR A 14 42.13 8.78 -4.26
C THR A 14 40.74 8.82 -4.88
N ILE A 15 40.36 7.71 -5.41
CA ILE A 15 38.94 7.44 -5.65
C ILE A 15 38.36 7.48 -4.25
N LEU A 16 37.91 8.65 -3.88
CA LEU A 16 36.99 8.83 -2.78
C LEU A 16 35.74 8.10 -3.25
N VAL A 17 35.66 6.83 -2.94
CA VAL A 17 34.39 6.12 -2.95
C VAL A 17 33.60 6.81 -1.86
N LEU A 18 32.94 7.88 -2.24
CA LEU A 18 31.79 8.37 -1.53
C LEU A 18 30.78 7.23 -1.60
N SER A 19 30.91 6.30 -0.65
CA SER A 19 29.79 5.51 -0.22
C SER A 19 28.80 6.52 0.32
N SER A 20 28.06 7.13 -0.60
CA SER A 20 26.82 7.80 -0.28
C SER A 20 25.96 6.69 0.32
N ASN A 21 26.06 6.56 1.63
CA ASN A 21 24.99 6.01 2.38
C ASN A 21 23.81 6.90 2.03
N PHE A 22 23.07 6.47 1.02
CA PHE A 22 21.70 6.90 0.89
C PHE A 22 21.01 6.35 2.13
N ASN A 23 21.21 7.02 3.24
CA ASN A 23 20.16 7.09 4.22
C ASN A 23 19.02 7.73 3.44
N VAL A 24 18.24 6.89 2.80
CA VAL A 24 16.87 7.20 2.58
C VAL A 24 16.33 7.35 4.00
N ALA A 25 16.60 8.49 4.59
CA ALA A 25 15.74 9.01 5.60
C ALA A 25 14.40 8.98 4.88
N GLN A 26 13.64 7.94 5.09
CA GLN A 26 12.22 8.04 4.92
C GLN A 26 11.88 9.24 5.79
N ALA A 27 11.89 10.40 5.13
CA ALA A 27 11.24 11.52 5.71
C ALA A 27 9.95 10.93 6.21
N ALA A 28 9.67 11.06 7.50
CA ALA A 28 8.33 11.00 8.02
C ALA A 28 7.59 12.18 7.35
N GLY A 29 7.73 12.20 6.00
CA GLY A 29 7.14 13.14 5.11
C GLY A 29 5.68 12.90 5.24
N ASN A 30 4.97 13.92 5.45
CA ASN A 30 3.54 14.08 5.49
C ASN A 30 2.88 12.91 4.78
N LYS A 31 2.45 11.93 5.56
CA LYS A 31 1.68 10.80 5.05
C LYS A 31 0.52 11.42 4.31
N LYS A 32 0.48 11.24 3.01
CA LYS A 32 -0.60 11.79 2.19
C LYS A 32 -1.91 11.30 2.74
N THR A 33 -2.72 12.22 3.23
CA THR A 33 -4.06 11.92 3.70
C THR A 33 -5.08 12.29 2.63
N TYR A 34 -6.21 11.63 2.65
CA TYR A 34 -7.31 11.83 1.71
C TYR A 34 -8.53 12.32 2.48
N THR A 35 -9.41 13.07 1.84
CA THR A 35 -10.80 13.19 2.31
C THR A 35 -11.55 11.90 1.96
N GLU A 36 -12.71 11.68 2.58
CA GLU A 36 -13.55 10.51 2.24
C GLU A 36 -13.87 10.45 0.75
N ASP A 37 -14.33 11.55 0.18
CA ASP A 37 -14.68 11.62 -1.25
C ASP A 37 -13.47 11.35 -2.16
N GLN A 38 -12.33 11.93 -1.82
CA GLN A 38 -11.08 11.66 -2.56
C GLN A 38 -10.69 10.20 -2.50
N PHE A 39 -10.81 9.58 -1.32
CA PHE A 39 -10.45 8.20 -1.13
C PHE A 39 -11.39 7.25 -1.88
N LEU A 40 -12.69 7.47 -1.74
CA LEU A 40 -13.70 6.67 -2.44
C LEU A 40 -13.56 6.81 -3.96
N SER A 41 -13.40 8.02 -4.47
CA SER A 41 -13.23 8.26 -5.92
C SER A 41 -11.95 7.63 -6.48
N ALA A 42 -10.85 7.67 -5.71
CA ALA A 42 -9.57 7.15 -6.16
C ALA A 42 -9.50 5.62 -6.14
N PHE A 43 -10.18 4.95 -5.20
CA PHE A 43 -9.92 3.56 -4.88
C PHE A 43 -11.10 2.62 -5.05
N SER A 44 -12.36 3.09 -5.07
CA SER A 44 -13.51 2.21 -5.30
C SER A 44 -13.43 1.49 -6.64
N GLY A 45 -13.65 0.17 -6.63
CA GLY A 45 -13.59 -0.67 -7.83
C GLY A 45 -12.20 -0.88 -8.42
N LYS A 46 -11.15 -0.33 -7.81
CA LYS A 46 -9.78 -0.45 -8.30
C LYS A 46 -9.15 -1.80 -7.94
N SER A 47 -8.08 -2.15 -8.64
CA SER A 47 -7.34 -3.39 -8.40
C SER A 47 -6.52 -3.33 -7.11
N LYS A 48 -6.29 -4.48 -6.49
CA LYS A 48 -5.38 -4.62 -5.35
C LYS A 48 -3.97 -4.11 -5.67
N ALA A 49 -3.49 -4.33 -6.90
CA ALA A 49 -2.20 -3.84 -7.36
C ALA A 49 -2.11 -2.31 -7.30
N LEU A 50 -3.15 -1.60 -7.71
CA LEU A 50 -3.21 -0.14 -7.61
C LEU A 50 -3.19 0.32 -6.15
N ILE A 51 -3.93 -0.35 -5.27
CA ILE A 51 -3.94 -0.03 -3.84
C ILE A 51 -2.54 -0.20 -3.25
N THR A 52 -1.85 -1.29 -3.55
CA THR A 52 -0.46 -1.52 -3.11
C THR A 52 0.47 -0.42 -3.63
N GLN A 53 0.33 -0.03 -4.88
CA GLN A 53 1.16 1.00 -5.49
C GLN A 53 0.94 2.37 -4.86
N LYS A 54 -0.29 2.72 -4.54
CA LYS A 54 -0.66 4.05 -4.04
C LYS A 54 -0.57 4.20 -2.53
N LEU A 55 -0.95 3.18 -1.80
CA LEU A 55 -1.04 3.20 -0.34
C LEU A 55 0.09 2.40 0.35
N GLY A 56 0.78 1.55 -0.39
CA GLY A 56 1.77 0.63 0.17
C GLY A 56 1.12 -0.54 0.92
N ALA A 57 1.91 -1.21 1.73
CA ALA A 57 1.45 -2.33 2.53
C ALA A 57 0.49 -1.88 3.64
N PRO A 58 -0.63 -2.59 3.86
CA PRO A 58 -1.49 -2.35 5.01
C PRO A 58 -0.81 -2.77 6.31
N PHE A 59 -1.23 -2.21 7.44
CA PHE A 59 -0.72 -2.66 8.74
C PHE A 59 -1.27 -4.02 9.17
N LYS A 60 -2.44 -4.40 8.64
CA LYS A 60 -3.10 -5.69 8.91
C LYS A 60 -3.84 -6.17 7.67
N LYS A 61 -3.83 -7.48 7.47
CA LYS A 61 -4.61 -8.19 6.45
C LYS A 61 -5.39 -9.31 7.11
N ASP A 62 -6.65 -9.42 6.75
CA ASP A 62 -7.49 -10.56 7.09
C ASP A 62 -7.98 -11.21 5.79
N ALA A 63 -7.80 -12.52 5.67
CA ALA A 63 -8.45 -13.27 4.62
C ALA A 63 -9.77 -13.79 5.20
N SER A 64 -10.87 -13.45 4.56
CA SER A 64 -12.14 -14.07 4.92
C SER A 64 -12.12 -15.51 4.45
N VAL A 65 -11.98 -16.42 5.37
CA VAL A 65 -12.47 -17.78 5.16
C VAL A 65 -13.97 -17.63 4.96
N LYS A 66 -14.49 -18.05 3.80
CA LYS A 66 -15.90 -18.00 3.44
C LYS A 66 -16.77 -18.23 4.68
N PRO A 67 -17.50 -17.23 5.19
CA PRO A 67 -18.36 -17.46 6.35
C PRO A 67 -19.35 -18.55 5.98
N GLN A 68 -19.57 -19.48 6.89
CA GLN A 68 -20.50 -20.62 6.61
C GLN A 68 -21.91 -20.17 6.22
N GLY A 69 -22.28 -18.93 6.48
CA GLY A 69 -23.55 -18.33 6.04
C GLY A 69 -23.51 -17.63 4.68
N ALA A 70 -22.34 -17.41 4.08
CA ALA A 70 -22.25 -16.68 2.82
C ALA A 70 -22.78 -17.51 1.63
N SER A 71 -22.71 -18.85 1.71
CA SER A 71 -23.28 -19.72 0.69
C SER A 71 -24.81 -19.59 0.62
N SER A 72 -25.50 -19.43 1.73
CA SER A 72 -26.97 -19.29 1.72
C SER A 72 -27.43 -17.94 1.17
N PHE A 73 -26.63 -16.89 1.31
CA PHE A 73 -26.93 -15.60 0.70
C PHE A 73 -26.64 -15.60 -0.79
N LEU A 74 -25.56 -16.21 -1.22
CA LEU A 74 -25.19 -16.34 -2.64
C LEU A 74 -26.16 -17.22 -3.40
N ASN A 75 -26.69 -18.26 -2.75
CA ASN A 75 -27.71 -19.11 -3.33
C ASN A 75 -29.03 -18.35 -3.61
N ARG A 76 -29.39 -17.38 -2.78
CA ARG A 76 -30.59 -16.56 -2.98
C ARG A 76 -30.49 -15.60 -4.15
N VAL A 77 -29.31 -15.25 -4.58
CA VAL A 77 -29.08 -14.37 -5.75
C VAL A 77 -28.74 -15.12 -7.02
N GLY A 78 -28.93 -16.44 -7.05
CA GLY A 78 -28.73 -17.26 -8.26
C GLY A 78 -27.28 -17.42 -8.69
N ALA A 79 -26.34 -17.14 -7.82
CA ALA A 79 -24.90 -17.23 -8.10
C ALA A 79 -24.30 -18.62 -7.86
N ASP A 80 -25.14 -19.61 -7.61
CA ASP A 80 -24.72 -20.91 -7.08
C ASP A 80 -24.93 -22.07 -8.05
N GLU A 81 -24.49 -21.87 -9.26
CA GLU A 81 -24.37 -22.97 -10.18
C GLU A 81 -23.04 -23.73 -9.97
N LYS A 82 -23.09 -25.03 -10.09
CA LYS A 82 -21.93 -25.92 -10.06
C LYS A 82 -20.83 -25.42 -10.98
N GLY A 83 -19.75 -24.90 -10.39
CA GLY A 83 -18.64 -24.30 -11.13
C GLY A 83 -18.35 -22.85 -10.75
N SER A 84 -19.05 -22.27 -9.77
CA SER A 84 -18.77 -20.94 -9.26
C SER A 84 -17.34 -20.88 -8.74
N LYS A 85 -16.54 -20.01 -9.36
CA LYS A 85 -15.16 -19.74 -8.94
C LYS A 85 -15.16 -19.36 -7.47
N ARG A 86 -14.24 -19.94 -6.70
CA ARG A 86 -14.05 -19.55 -5.32
C ARG A 86 -13.88 -18.06 -5.24
N VAL A 87 -14.76 -17.39 -4.49
CA VAL A 87 -14.66 -15.95 -4.24
C VAL A 87 -13.54 -15.74 -3.23
N ASN A 88 -12.51 -15.04 -3.65
CA ASN A 88 -11.44 -14.63 -2.76
C ASN A 88 -11.80 -13.29 -2.14
N VAL A 89 -12.04 -13.29 -0.83
CA VAL A 89 -12.31 -12.07 -0.06
C VAL A 89 -11.13 -11.81 0.87
N GLU A 90 -10.61 -10.60 0.81
CA GLU A 90 -9.48 -10.16 1.62
C GLU A 90 -9.76 -8.75 2.12
N MET A 91 -9.47 -8.49 3.40
CA MET A 91 -9.64 -7.18 4.02
C MET A 91 -8.27 -6.62 4.41
N TRP A 92 -8.00 -5.41 3.99
CA TRP A 92 -6.78 -4.68 4.32
C TRP A 92 -7.11 -3.47 5.18
N TYR A 93 -6.28 -3.23 6.18
CA TYR A 93 -6.47 -2.15 7.14
C TYR A 93 -5.32 -1.16 7.09
N TYR A 94 -5.67 0.12 7.05
CA TYR A 94 -4.74 1.23 7.06
C TYR A 94 -5.07 2.18 8.21
N LYS A 95 -4.05 2.75 8.85
CA LYS A 95 -4.22 3.69 9.96
C LYS A 95 -4.03 5.14 9.52
N ASN A 96 -4.85 6.03 10.05
CA ASN A 96 -4.69 7.48 9.94
C ASN A 96 -4.53 7.97 8.48
N LEU A 97 -5.32 7.43 7.57
CA LEU A 97 -5.19 7.66 6.13
C LEU A 97 -6.26 8.61 5.59
N VAL A 98 -7.46 8.55 6.13
CA VAL A 98 -8.61 9.30 5.63
C VAL A 98 -9.10 10.28 6.68
N ARG A 99 -9.28 11.53 6.28
CA ARG A 99 -9.76 12.62 7.14
C ARG A 99 -11.28 12.69 7.11
N TYR A 100 -11.87 12.84 8.28
CA TYR A 100 -13.30 13.16 8.42
C TYR A 100 -13.55 14.64 8.73
N ASP A 101 -12.50 15.39 9.07
CA ASP A 101 -12.53 16.83 9.13
C ASP A 101 -11.18 17.46 8.75
N ALA A 102 -11.00 18.76 8.93
CA ALA A 102 -9.81 19.48 8.52
C ALA A 102 -8.52 18.98 9.19
N THR A 103 -8.59 18.44 10.40
CA THR A 103 -7.43 18.13 11.25
C THR A 103 -7.39 16.69 11.75
N ARG A 104 -8.50 15.94 11.66
CA ARG A 104 -8.63 14.61 12.23
C ARG A 104 -8.83 13.54 11.17
N THR A 105 -8.16 12.41 11.39
CA THR A 105 -8.28 11.22 10.55
C THR A 105 -9.04 10.13 11.26
N TYR A 106 -9.70 9.27 10.48
CA TYR A 106 -10.17 7.99 11.01
C TYR A 106 -8.99 7.17 11.51
N LYS A 107 -9.18 6.50 12.65
CA LYS A 107 -8.14 5.62 13.21
C LYS A 107 -7.82 4.47 12.27
N GLU A 108 -8.83 3.96 11.58
CA GLU A 108 -8.69 2.81 10.72
C GLU A 108 -9.58 2.94 9.48
N THR A 109 -9.03 2.56 8.34
CA THR A 109 -9.75 2.39 7.08
C THR A 109 -9.62 0.94 6.66
N GLU A 110 -10.75 0.29 6.44
CA GLU A 110 -10.85 -1.08 5.93
C GLU A 110 -11.16 -1.05 4.44
N ILE A 111 -10.39 -1.78 3.68
CA ILE A 111 -10.64 -2.00 2.24
C ILE A 111 -10.91 -3.48 2.06
N THR A 112 -12.09 -3.81 1.59
CA THR A 112 -12.48 -5.18 1.26
C THR A 112 -12.31 -5.43 -0.23
N PHE A 113 -11.48 -6.42 -0.55
CA PHE A 113 -11.29 -6.90 -1.92
C PHE A 113 -12.11 -8.16 -2.16
N VAL A 114 -12.72 -8.22 -3.31
CA VAL A 114 -13.32 -9.44 -3.86
C VAL A 114 -12.68 -9.72 -5.20
N ASN A 115 -12.07 -10.89 -5.34
CA ASN A 115 -11.32 -11.27 -6.55
C ASN A 115 -10.32 -10.18 -6.99
N ASN A 116 -9.54 -9.65 -6.04
CA ASN A 116 -8.50 -8.62 -6.26
C ASN A 116 -9.02 -7.23 -6.68
N LYS A 117 -10.29 -6.96 -6.51
CA LYS A 117 -10.90 -5.64 -6.72
C LYS A 117 -11.53 -5.10 -5.45
N VAL A 118 -11.39 -3.80 -5.24
CA VAL A 118 -12.04 -3.11 -4.13
C VAL A 118 -13.55 -3.15 -4.31
N MET A 119 -14.24 -3.77 -3.37
CA MET A 119 -15.71 -3.88 -3.35
C MET A 119 -16.35 -3.05 -2.26
N ASN A 120 -15.65 -2.82 -1.16
CA ASN A 120 -16.14 -2.02 -0.05
C ASN A 120 -15.00 -1.27 0.62
N ILE A 121 -15.31 -0.08 1.11
CA ILE A 121 -14.41 0.75 1.92
C ILE A 121 -15.20 1.21 3.13
N ALA A 122 -14.64 1.04 4.32
CA ALA A 122 -15.26 1.44 5.57
C ALA A 122 -14.26 2.21 6.45
N PHE A 123 -14.76 3.18 7.21
CA PHE A 123 -13.96 4.04 8.07
C PHE A 123 -14.38 3.88 9.52
N PHE A 124 -13.41 3.78 10.43
CA PHE A 124 -13.66 3.52 11.84
C PHE A 124 -12.84 4.42 12.77
N ASN A 125 -13.48 4.89 13.84
CA ASN A 125 -12.83 5.61 14.93
C ASN A 125 -12.71 4.77 16.23
N ASN A 126 -13.47 3.69 16.35
CA ASN A 126 -13.66 2.95 17.60
C ASN A 126 -13.34 1.45 17.45
N ARG A 127 -12.26 1.14 16.77
CA ARG A 127 -11.75 -0.24 16.71
C ARG A 127 -10.37 -0.35 17.33
#